data_1a0104079a00c313f4742456f16ccdc2
#
_entry.id   1a0104079a00c313f4742456f16ccdc2
#
_cell.length_a   1.000
_cell.length_b   1.000
_cell.length_c   1.000
_cell.angle_alpha   90.00
_cell.angle_beta   90.00
_cell.angle_gamma   90.00
#
_symmetry.space_group_name_H-M   'P 1'
#
loop_
_entity.id
_entity.type
_entity.pdbx_description
1 polymer ?
#
loop_
_entity_poly.entity_id
_entity_poly.type
_entity_poly.pdbx_seq_one_letter_code
_entity_poly.pdbx_strand_id
1 'polypeptide(L)'
;MSTAFDAGNGKITVPDILGRKTSTPSSPNQSSDRGGSDRRRIVCLTAYDYPTARLLDEAGVDVVLVGDSVGMVVLGYENTLPLTVEEMLHHTRAVRRGVRRALLVADMPYGSFHGDKDEAVRNAVRFVKEAGAEAVKVEGGERRMELIAQMVEAEIPVMGHIGLTPQSLHAFGGFRVQGKTLEAAQQLLRDARAVEAAGAFSIVLESIPRELAARITSELRIPTIGIGAGPECDGQILVLHDMIGLSLGHTPKFARRYANVGEAISHAVAAYAEDVREGRFPADEESYHLSSEVRERLLAIRRS
;
A
#
# COMPACT_ATOMS: atom_id res chain seq x y z
N MET A 1 22.15 9.26 17.67
CA MET A 1 22.73 9.88 16.48
C MET A 1 21.55 10.31 15.60
N SER A 2 21.32 11.60 15.49
CA SER A 2 20.27 12.18 14.65
C SER A 2 20.69 12.03 13.19
N THR A 3 20.04 11.13 12.46
CA THR A 3 20.16 11.12 10.99
C THR A 3 19.33 12.31 10.50
N ALA A 4 20.03 13.42 10.20
CA ALA A 4 19.45 14.51 9.44
C ALA A 4 18.83 13.91 8.17
N PHE A 5 17.56 14.20 7.93
CA PHE A 5 16.89 13.91 6.67
C PHE A 5 17.66 14.66 5.58
N ASP A 6 18.39 13.93 4.76
CA ASP A 6 19.03 14.49 3.57
C ASP A 6 17.92 14.73 2.53
N ALA A 7 17.32 15.93 2.58
CA ALA A 7 16.29 16.38 1.65
C ALA A 7 16.81 16.55 0.20
N GLY A 8 18.08 16.16 -0.06
CA GLY A 8 18.74 16.30 -1.35
C GLY A 8 18.59 15.12 -2.31
N ASN A 9 18.04 13.98 -1.90
CA ASN A 9 18.11 12.75 -2.69
C ASN A 9 16.75 12.17 -3.10
N GLY A 10 15.90 13.00 -3.71
CA GLY A 10 14.73 12.48 -4.45
C GLY A 10 13.57 11.95 -3.59
N LYS A 11 13.43 12.39 -2.31
CA LYS A 11 12.27 12.05 -1.47
C LYS A 11 10.98 12.58 -2.11
N ILE A 12 9.99 11.72 -2.28
CA ILE A 12 8.67 12.08 -2.79
C ILE A 12 7.81 12.54 -1.63
N THR A 13 7.22 13.72 -1.81
CA THR A 13 6.37 14.39 -0.83
C THR A 13 4.92 14.51 -1.33
N VAL A 14 4.00 14.93 -0.45
CA VAL A 14 2.61 15.20 -0.82
C VAL A 14 2.51 16.26 -1.94
N PRO A 15 3.23 17.39 -1.91
CA PRO A 15 3.26 18.33 -3.03
C PRO A 15 3.73 17.72 -4.36
N ASP A 16 4.70 16.80 -4.33
CA ASP A 16 5.16 16.11 -5.54
C ASP A 16 4.06 15.23 -6.14
N ILE A 17 3.30 14.53 -5.30
CA ILE A 17 2.14 13.73 -5.75
C ILE A 17 1.06 14.65 -6.33
N LEU A 18 0.72 15.74 -5.65
CA LEU A 18 -0.24 16.73 -6.16
C LEU A 18 0.17 17.29 -7.54
N GLY A 19 1.46 17.58 -7.71
CA GLY A 19 2.01 18.09 -8.97
C GLY A 19 1.93 17.13 -10.15
N ARG A 20 1.64 15.86 -9.91
CA ARG A 20 1.49 14.83 -10.96
C ARG A 20 0.06 14.67 -11.46
N LYS A 21 -0.86 15.52 -11.02
CA LYS A 21 -2.20 15.55 -11.62
C LYS A 21 -2.08 15.78 -13.11
N THR A 22 -2.55 14.83 -13.91
CA THR A 22 -2.60 14.99 -15.35
C THR A 22 -3.69 16.01 -15.67
N SER A 23 -3.29 17.19 -16.11
CA SER A 23 -4.25 18.16 -16.62
C SER A 23 -5.08 17.50 -17.72
N THR A 24 -6.40 17.74 -17.72
CA THR A 24 -7.32 17.34 -18.80
C THR A 24 -6.64 17.56 -20.15
N PRO A 25 -6.73 16.62 -21.12
CA PRO A 25 -6.21 16.84 -22.45
C PRO A 25 -6.89 18.09 -23.01
N SER A 26 -6.22 19.22 -22.95
CA SER A 26 -6.57 20.38 -23.74
C SER A 26 -6.47 19.95 -25.21
N SER A 27 -7.52 20.16 -25.97
CA SER A 27 -7.74 19.98 -27.43
C SER A 27 -6.53 19.55 -28.25
N PRO A 28 -6.70 18.69 -29.27
CA PRO A 28 -5.63 18.02 -30.02
C PRO A 28 -4.70 18.95 -30.81
N ASN A 29 -4.66 20.25 -30.57
CA ASN A 29 -3.94 21.24 -31.34
C ASN A 29 -3.03 22.19 -30.55
N GLN A 30 -2.50 21.76 -29.38
CA GLN A 30 -1.39 22.52 -28.76
C GLN A 30 -0.10 21.71 -28.82
N SER A 31 0.76 22.17 -29.77
CA SER A 31 2.14 21.73 -29.92
C SER A 31 2.93 21.73 -28.61
N SER A 32 3.65 20.64 -28.44
CA SER A 32 4.65 20.36 -27.40
C SER A 32 5.74 21.44 -27.37
N ASP A 33 5.57 22.46 -26.54
CA ASP A 33 6.72 23.30 -26.17
C ASP A 33 6.44 24.03 -24.85
N ARG A 34 6.57 23.32 -23.73
CA ARG A 34 6.87 23.91 -22.41
C ARG A 34 7.56 22.86 -21.55
N GLY A 35 8.69 23.24 -20.98
CA GLY A 35 9.66 22.49 -20.21
C GLY A 35 9.13 21.36 -19.33
N GLY A 36 9.83 20.22 -19.41
CA GLY A 36 9.49 18.94 -18.86
C GLY A 36 9.04 18.92 -17.40
N SER A 37 7.74 18.96 -17.15
CA SER A 37 7.20 18.35 -15.96
C SER A 37 7.13 16.83 -16.23
N ASP A 38 7.74 16.04 -15.39
CA ASP A 38 7.75 14.58 -15.48
C ASP A 38 6.30 14.05 -15.37
N ARG A 39 5.64 13.88 -16.52
CA ARG A 39 4.24 13.41 -16.62
C ARG A 39 4.11 11.90 -16.39
N ARG A 40 4.98 11.31 -15.55
CA ARG A 40 4.88 9.91 -15.23
C ARG A 40 3.66 9.67 -14.33
N ARG A 41 2.94 8.59 -14.65
CA ARG A 41 1.85 8.10 -13.80
C ARG A 41 2.38 7.71 -12.43
N ILE A 42 1.57 7.95 -11.39
CA ILE A 42 1.93 7.62 -10.02
C ILE A 42 1.87 6.10 -9.84
N VAL A 43 2.98 5.51 -9.41
CA VAL A 43 3.09 4.09 -9.14
C VAL A 43 2.96 3.85 -7.64
N CYS A 44 1.93 3.13 -7.24
CA CYS A 44 1.68 2.80 -5.84
C CYS A 44 1.65 1.28 -5.65
N LEU A 45 2.21 0.81 -4.54
CA LEU A 45 2.11 -0.60 -4.11
C LEU A 45 1.96 -0.68 -2.59
N THR A 46 1.33 -1.77 -2.13
CA THR A 46 1.28 -2.04 -0.69
C THR A 46 2.58 -2.71 -0.23
N ALA A 47 2.96 -2.44 1.03
CA ALA A 47 4.00 -3.19 1.74
C ALA A 47 3.61 -3.35 3.21
N TYR A 48 4.11 -4.42 3.86
CA TYR A 48 3.72 -4.75 5.23
C TYR A 48 4.90 -5.07 6.14
N ASP A 49 6.11 -5.12 5.60
CA ASP A 49 7.35 -5.43 6.31
C ASP A 49 8.54 -4.63 5.77
N TYR A 50 9.66 -4.72 6.48
CA TYR A 50 10.89 -4.01 6.13
C TYR A 50 11.51 -4.44 4.78
N PRO A 51 11.72 -5.75 4.50
CA PRO A 51 12.41 -6.14 3.27
C PRO A 51 11.60 -5.82 2.02
N THR A 52 10.28 -6.06 2.02
CA THR A 52 9.44 -5.73 0.87
C THR A 52 9.35 -4.21 0.66
N ALA A 53 9.20 -3.43 1.73
CA ALA A 53 9.19 -1.97 1.65
C ALA A 53 10.48 -1.41 1.03
N ARG A 54 11.64 -1.96 1.43
CA ARG A 54 12.93 -1.55 0.89
C ARG A 54 13.06 -1.87 -0.60
N LEU A 55 12.65 -3.06 -1.03
CA LEU A 55 12.66 -3.45 -2.44
C LEU A 55 11.77 -2.54 -3.30
N LEU A 56 10.58 -2.17 -2.81
CA LEU A 56 9.68 -1.26 -3.51
C LEU A 56 10.29 0.15 -3.63
N ASP A 57 10.88 0.65 -2.56
CA ASP A 57 11.52 1.97 -2.53
C ASP A 57 12.71 2.05 -3.50
N GLU A 58 13.56 1.02 -3.51
CA GLU A 58 14.70 0.88 -4.43
C GLU A 58 14.25 0.68 -5.89
N ALA A 59 13.10 0.01 -6.13
CA ALA A 59 12.52 -0.15 -7.45
C ALA A 59 11.88 1.13 -8.01
N GLY A 60 11.79 2.18 -7.22
CA GLY A 60 11.30 3.48 -7.68
C GLY A 60 9.79 3.67 -7.60
N VAL A 61 9.08 2.92 -6.75
CA VAL A 61 7.66 3.15 -6.42
C VAL A 61 7.49 4.54 -5.81
N ASP A 62 6.44 5.27 -6.20
CA ASP A 62 6.22 6.64 -5.74
C ASP A 62 5.53 6.72 -4.38
N VAL A 63 4.57 5.83 -4.16
CA VAL A 63 3.80 5.73 -2.91
C VAL A 63 3.84 4.29 -2.40
N VAL A 64 4.27 4.09 -1.17
CA VAL A 64 4.14 2.83 -0.45
C VAL A 64 2.98 2.96 0.53
N LEU A 65 1.98 2.09 0.37
CA LEU A 65 0.81 2.04 1.24
C LEU A 65 0.92 0.87 2.22
N VAL A 66 0.81 1.14 3.51
CA VAL A 66 0.50 0.09 4.49
C VAL A 66 -1.02 -0.06 4.52
N GLY A 67 -1.52 -0.96 3.66
CA GLY A 67 -2.96 -1.18 3.48
C GLY A 67 -3.56 -2.07 4.56
N ASP A 68 -4.83 -1.87 4.90
CA ASP A 68 -5.59 -2.77 5.78
C ASP A 68 -5.79 -4.18 5.18
N SER A 69 -5.54 -4.34 3.88
CA SER A 69 -5.38 -5.64 3.22
C SER A 69 -4.32 -6.55 3.87
N VAL A 70 -3.41 -6.01 4.70
CA VAL A 70 -2.50 -6.79 5.56
C VAL A 70 -3.25 -7.85 6.38
N GLY A 71 -4.44 -7.51 6.87
CA GLY A 71 -5.31 -8.45 7.59
C GLY A 71 -5.55 -9.73 6.80
N MET A 72 -5.84 -9.59 5.50
CA MET A 72 -6.15 -10.73 4.64
C MET A 72 -4.89 -11.45 4.11
N VAL A 73 -3.90 -10.70 3.58
CA VAL A 73 -2.80 -11.31 2.83
C VAL A 73 -1.59 -11.69 3.68
N VAL A 74 -1.50 -11.18 4.91
CA VAL A 74 -0.40 -11.47 5.86
C VAL A 74 -0.91 -12.16 7.12
N LEU A 75 -1.98 -11.63 7.74
CA LEU A 75 -2.50 -12.15 9.01
C LEU A 75 -3.50 -13.28 8.84
N GLY A 76 -4.02 -13.51 7.61
CA GLY A 76 -4.93 -14.60 7.31
C GLY A 76 -6.38 -14.38 7.78
N TYR A 77 -6.78 -13.13 8.03
CA TYR A 77 -8.17 -12.80 8.33
C TYR A 77 -9.04 -12.95 7.07
N GLU A 78 -10.32 -13.28 7.24
CA GLU A 78 -11.27 -13.40 6.13
C GLU A 78 -11.55 -12.07 5.42
N ASN A 79 -11.40 -10.95 6.14
CA ASN A 79 -11.62 -9.59 5.65
C ASN A 79 -10.81 -8.59 6.49
N THR A 80 -10.93 -7.30 6.19
CA THR A 80 -10.14 -6.23 6.84
C THR A 80 -10.75 -5.75 8.17
N LEU A 81 -11.97 -6.15 8.53
CA LEU A 81 -12.71 -5.60 9.68
C LEU A 81 -12.09 -5.92 11.06
N PRO A 82 -11.48 -7.10 11.31
CA PRO A 82 -10.89 -7.41 12.62
C PRO A 82 -9.61 -6.64 12.92
N LEU A 83 -9.01 -6.00 11.90
CA LEU A 83 -7.71 -5.37 12.02
C LEU A 83 -7.73 -4.19 12.99
N THR A 84 -6.78 -4.15 13.90
CA THR A 84 -6.65 -3.13 14.95
C THR A 84 -5.71 -1.99 14.55
N VAL A 85 -5.81 -0.86 15.25
CA VAL A 85 -4.85 0.26 15.11
C VAL A 85 -3.44 -0.19 15.49
N GLU A 86 -3.30 -1.00 16.51
CA GLU A 86 -2.02 -1.52 17.01
C GLU A 86 -1.30 -2.39 15.96
N GLU A 87 -2.02 -3.28 15.28
CA GLU A 87 -1.47 -4.08 14.18
C GLU A 87 -1.03 -3.19 13.01
N MET A 88 -1.86 -2.23 12.63
CA MET A 88 -1.49 -1.27 11.57
C MET A 88 -0.27 -0.43 11.93
N LEU A 89 -0.17 0.05 13.16
CA LEU A 89 1.01 0.77 13.66
C LEU A 89 2.26 -0.13 13.64
N HIS A 90 2.12 -1.42 14.03
CA HIS A 90 3.23 -2.38 13.98
C HIS A 90 3.79 -2.52 12.57
N HIS A 91 2.93 -2.79 11.59
CA HIS A 91 3.33 -2.92 10.18
C HIS A 91 3.88 -1.61 9.62
N THR A 92 3.25 -0.47 9.93
CA THR A 92 3.72 0.85 9.47
C THR A 92 5.13 1.16 9.99
N ARG A 93 5.44 0.86 11.26
CA ARG A 93 6.80 1.00 11.81
C ARG A 93 7.83 0.13 11.09
N ALA A 94 7.44 -1.10 10.70
CA ALA A 94 8.31 -1.99 9.95
C ALA A 94 8.61 -1.44 8.54
N VAL A 95 7.57 -1.03 7.82
CA VAL A 95 7.66 -0.43 6.48
C VAL A 95 8.44 0.87 6.51
N ARG A 96 8.21 1.75 7.51
CA ARG A 96 8.94 3.03 7.65
C ARG A 96 10.46 2.86 7.60
N ARG A 97 10.98 1.80 8.21
CA ARG A 97 12.43 1.53 8.20
C ARG A 97 12.98 1.18 6.82
N GLY A 98 12.15 0.65 5.93
CA GLY A 98 12.50 0.31 4.54
C GLY A 98 12.36 1.47 3.56
N VAL A 99 11.40 2.37 3.78
CA VAL A 99 11.06 3.47 2.87
C VAL A 99 11.94 4.69 3.13
N ARG A 100 12.63 5.18 2.11
CA ARG A 100 13.48 6.38 2.17
C ARG A 100 13.00 7.44 1.17
N ARG A 101 12.66 7.02 -0.05
CA ARG A 101 12.30 7.88 -1.18
C ARG A 101 10.79 8.02 -1.37
N ALA A 102 10.05 6.92 -1.39
CA ALA A 102 8.61 6.92 -1.62
C ALA A 102 7.82 7.63 -0.51
N LEU A 103 6.68 8.23 -0.85
CA LEU A 103 5.72 8.72 0.14
C LEU A 103 5.11 7.53 0.90
N LEU A 104 5.18 7.54 2.23
CA LEU A 104 4.60 6.50 3.08
C LEU A 104 3.20 6.89 3.54
N VAL A 105 2.21 6.13 3.10
CA VAL A 105 0.80 6.28 3.50
C VAL A 105 0.38 5.07 4.34
N ALA A 106 -0.43 5.26 5.38
CA ALA A 106 -0.99 4.19 6.19
C ALA A 106 -2.52 4.24 6.20
N ASP A 107 -3.17 3.08 6.03
CA ASP A 107 -4.61 2.97 6.19
C ASP A 107 -5.03 3.12 7.64
N MET A 108 -6.08 3.87 7.87
CA MET A 108 -6.80 3.83 9.12
C MET A 108 -7.76 2.63 9.10
N PRO A 109 -7.62 1.64 10.02
CA PRO A 109 -8.43 0.44 10.00
C PRO A 109 -9.88 0.70 10.40
N TYR A 110 -10.76 -0.26 10.10
CA TYR A 110 -12.17 -0.18 10.49
C TYR A 110 -12.33 0.08 11.99
N GLY A 111 -13.28 0.97 12.33
CA GLY A 111 -13.54 1.38 13.72
C GLY A 111 -12.69 2.56 14.19
N SER A 112 -11.48 2.76 13.66
CA SER A 112 -10.57 3.82 14.12
C SER A 112 -10.98 5.25 13.76
N PHE A 113 -11.93 5.40 12.81
CA PHE A 113 -12.39 6.71 12.29
C PHE A 113 -13.91 6.76 12.03
N HIS A 114 -14.66 5.78 12.53
CA HIS A 114 -16.10 5.66 12.26
C HIS A 114 -16.99 6.31 13.32
N GLY A 115 -16.46 6.52 14.53
CA GLY A 115 -17.16 7.09 15.67
C GLY A 115 -16.84 8.57 15.91
N ASP A 116 -16.27 8.86 17.05
CA ASP A 116 -15.88 10.21 17.46
C ASP A 116 -14.75 10.76 16.57
N LYS A 117 -14.91 12.00 16.09
CA LYS A 117 -13.94 12.62 15.17
C LYS A 117 -12.63 12.99 15.87
N ASP A 118 -12.68 13.41 17.13
CA ASP A 118 -11.48 13.75 17.88
C ASP A 118 -10.65 12.50 18.20
N GLU A 119 -11.31 11.37 18.44
CA GLU A 119 -10.64 10.07 18.57
C GLU A 119 -10.01 9.65 17.24
N ALA A 120 -10.70 9.84 16.13
CA ALA A 120 -10.18 9.56 14.80
C ALA A 120 -8.93 10.38 14.48
N VAL A 121 -8.93 11.69 14.80
CA VAL A 121 -7.74 12.55 14.67
C VAL A 121 -6.61 12.07 15.58
N ARG A 122 -6.90 11.71 16.84
CA ARG A 122 -5.89 11.13 17.74
C ARG A 122 -5.28 9.85 17.18
N ASN A 123 -6.09 8.97 16.58
CA ASN A 123 -5.60 7.77 15.90
C ASN A 123 -4.70 8.13 14.72
N ALA A 124 -5.10 9.08 13.87
CA ALA A 124 -4.28 9.54 12.73
C ALA A 124 -2.93 10.14 13.21
N VAL A 125 -2.93 10.92 14.28
CA VAL A 125 -1.70 11.45 14.92
C VAL A 125 -0.76 10.31 15.35
N ARG A 126 -1.28 9.18 15.83
CA ARG A 126 -0.48 8.01 16.20
C ARG A 126 0.25 7.42 14.99
N PHE A 127 -0.41 7.33 13.84
CA PHE A 127 0.25 6.85 12.61
C PHE A 127 1.44 7.75 12.23
N VAL A 128 1.29 9.06 12.35
CA VAL A 128 2.37 10.00 12.04
C VAL A 128 3.47 9.96 13.11
N LYS A 129 3.12 10.11 14.39
CA LYS A 129 4.11 10.25 15.47
C LYS A 129 4.77 8.94 15.89
N GLU A 130 4.00 7.86 15.99
CA GLU A 130 4.51 6.60 16.52
C GLU A 130 5.02 5.66 15.43
N ALA A 131 4.42 5.72 14.23
CA ALA A 131 4.75 4.82 13.14
C ALA A 131 5.51 5.49 11.99
N GLY A 132 5.56 6.82 11.93
CA GLY A 132 6.30 7.59 10.93
C GLY A 132 5.64 7.59 9.55
N ALA A 133 4.31 7.38 9.48
CA ALA A 133 3.56 7.63 8.26
C ALA A 133 3.60 9.13 7.90
N GLU A 134 3.57 9.44 6.62
CA GLU A 134 3.61 10.82 6.11
C GLU A 134 2.22 11.29 5.66
N ALA A 135 1.28 10.36 5.55
CA ALA A 135 -0.13 10.59 5.29
C ALA A 135 -0.94 9.38 5.79
N VAL A 136 -2.25 9.57 5.95
CA VAL A 136 -3.19 8.49 6.24
C VAL A 136 -4.19 8.31 5.10
N LYS A 137 -4.72 7.06 4.94
CA LYS A 137 -5.83 6.81 4.00
C LYS A 137 -7.13 6.57 4.79
N VAL A 138 -8.24 7.15 4.29
CA VAL A 138 -9.57 7.07 4.90
C VAL A 138 -10.58 6.64 3.85
N GLU A 139 -11.39 5.64 4.16
CA GLU A 139 -12.46 5.12 3.31
C GLU A 139 -13.78 5.88 3.49
N GLY A 140 -14.38 6.23 2.37
CA GLY A 140 -15.67 6.88 2.28
C GLY A 140 -15.62 8.25 1.61
N GLY A 141 -16.78 8.68 1.11
CA GLY A 141 -16.95 9.92 0.38
C GLY A 141 -17.53 11.04 1.25
N GLU A 142 -18.65 11.59 0.79
CA GLU A 142 -19.35 12.73 1.40
C GLU A 142 -19.56 12.59 2.93
N ARG A 143 -19.82 11.37 3.41
CA ARG A 143 -19.98 11.08 4.85
C ARG A 143 -18.72 11.31 5.68
N ARG A 144 -17.54 11.37 5.06
CA ARG A 144 -16.25 11.57 5.71
C ARG A 144 -15.68 12.97 5.52
N MET A 145 -16.38 13.83 4.78
CA MET A 145 -15.90 15.18 4.43
C MET A 145 -15.45 15.98 5.65
N GLU A 146 -16.28 16.05 6.69
CA GLU A 146 -15.94 16.81 7.91
C GLU A 146 -14.74 16.21 8.66
N LEU A 147 -14.63 14.88 8.72
CA LEU A 147 -13.51 14.20 9.36
C LEU A 147 -12.21 14.44 8.58
N ILE A 148 -12.25 14.31 7.25
CA ILE A 148 -11.09 14.59 6.39
C ILE A 148 -10.64 16.04 6.58
N ALA A 149 -11.57 16.99 6.56
CA ALA A 149 -11.25 18.41 6.79
C ALA A 149 -10.60 18.64 8.16
N GLN A 150 -11.08 17.99 9.22
CA GLN A 150 -10.51 18.10 10.57
C GLN A 150 -9.10 17.51 10.65
N MET A 151 -8.83 16.38 9.97
CA MET A 151 -7.47 15.81 9.88
C MET A 151 -6.53 16.75 9.12
N VAL A 152 -6.99 17.32 8.00
CA VAL A 152 -6.22 18.27 7.19
C VAL A 152 -5.92 19.56 7.99
N GLU A 153 -6.89 20.07 8.75
CA GLU A 153 -6.69 21.21 9.66
C GLU A 153 -5.67 20.90 10.77
N ALA A 154 -5.61 19.63 11.21
CA ALA A 154 -4.59 19.15 12.13
C ALA A 154 -3.24 18.85 11.46
N GLU A 155 -3.00 19.33 10.23
CA GLU A 155 -1.77 19.15 9.44
C GLU A 155 -1.45 17.70 9.08
N ILE A 156 -2.45 16.82 9.05
CA ILE A 156 -2.30 15.41 8.64
C ILE A 156 -2.76 15.28 7.19
N PRO A 157 -1.87 14.98 6.23
CA PRO A 157 -2.28 14.77 4.84
C PRO A 157 -3.17 13.53 4.70
N VAL A 158 -4.27 13.64 3.95
CA VAL A 158 -5.24 12.56 3.78
C VAL A 158 -5.33 12.14 2.33
N MET A 159 -5.21 10.83 2.08
CA MET A 159 -5.61 10.16 0.84
C MET A 159 -7.04 9.64 1.03
N GLY A 160 -7.98 10.06 0.18
CA GLY A 160 -9.34 9.52 0.19
C GLY A 160 -9.44 8.16 -0.48
N HIS A 161 -10.55 7.44 -0.24
CA HIS A 161 -10.82 6.18 -0.92
C HIS A 161 -12.33 6.00 -1.12
N ILE A 162 -12.77 5.87 -2.37
CA ILE A 162 -14.18 5.67 -2.75
C ILE A 162 -14.32 4.52 -3.76
N GLY A 163 -15.55 4.15 -4.03
CA GLY A 163 -15.90 3.00 -4.85
C GLY A 163 -16.19 1.79 -3.96
N LEU A 164 -15.56 0.66 -4.24
CA LEU A 164 -15.54 -0.44 -3.30
C LEU A 164 -14.62 -0.05 -2.13
N THR A 165 -15.20 0.06 -0.97
CA THR A 165 -14.47 0.26 0.28
C THR A 165 -14.53 -1.06 1.08
N PRO A 166 -13.41 -1.81 1.24
CA PRO A 166 -13.40 -3.10 1.92
C PRO A 166 -13.98 -3.07 3.33
N GLN A 167 -13.83 -1.96 4.03
CA GLN A 167 -14.40 -1.75 5.37
C GLN A 167 -15.94 -1.66 5.37
N SER A 168 -16.57 -1.42 4.22
CA SER A 168 -18.02 -1.40 4.05
C SER A 168 -18.58 -2.76 3.59
N LEU A 169 -17.83 -3.85 3.70
CA LEU A 169 -18.14 -5.19 3.19
C LEU A 169 -19.56 -5.65 3.52
N HIS A 170 -19.98 -5.51 4.77
CA HIS A 170 -21.31 -5.90 5.19
C HIS A 170 -22.42 -5.03 4.60
N ALA A 171 -22.19 -3.72 4.45
CA ALA A 171 -23.15 -2.80 3.84
C ALA A 171 -23.31 -3.07 2.34
N PHE A 172 -22.27 -3.50 1.65
CA PHE A 172 -22.32 -3.83 0.22
C PHE A 172 -22.75 -5.27 -0.07
N GLY A 173 -22.80 -6.13 0.94
CA GLY A 173 -23.08 -7.56 0.76
C GLY A 173 -22.00 -8.29 -0.03
N GLY A 174 -20.73 -7.92 0.17
CA GLY A 174 -19.52 -8.52 -0.44
C GLY A 174 -18.73 -7.58 -1.32
N PHE A 175 -17.62 -8.10 -1.89
CA PHE A 175 -16.76 -7.37 -2.81
C PHE A 175 -17.41 -7.23 -4.20
N ARG A 176 -18.06 -6.10 -4.46
CA ARG A 176 -18.81 -5.84 -5.70
C ARG A 176 -18.40 -4.53 -6.34
N VAL A 177 -18.35 -4.50 -7.66
CA VAL A 177 -18.13 -3.27 -8.44
C VAL A 177 -19.21 -2.25 -8.12
N GLN A 178 -18.82 -1.04 -7.72
CA GLN A 178 -19.69 0.07 -7.37
C GLN A 178 -19.93 0.99 -8.57
N GLY A 179 -20.97 1.85 -8.51
CA GLY A 179 -21.22 2.86 -9.53
C GLY A 179 -21.79 2.33 -10.87
N LYS A 180 -22.49 1.18 -10.88
CA LYS A 180 -23.04 0.57 -12.09
C LYS A 180 -24.39 1.16 -12.54
N THR A 181 -25.11 1.86 -11.67
CA THR A 181 -26.34 2.58 -12.04
C THR A 181 -26.07 4.07 -12.11
N LEU A 182 -26.97 4.81 -12.78
CA LEU A 182 -26.79 6.26 -12.89
C LEU A 182 -26.77 6.95 -11.52
N GLU A 183 -27.64 6.53 -10.61
CA GLU A 183 -27.74 7.07 -9.25
C GLU A 183 -26.48 6.78 -8.46
N ALA A 184 -25.96 5.54 -8.53
CA ALA A 184 -24.70 5.16 -7.87
C ALA A 184 -23.49 5.89 -8.47
N ALA A 185 -23.46 6.09 -9.79
CA ALA A 185 -22.41 6.86 -10.45
C ALA A 185 -22.44 8.34 -10.03
N GLN A 186 -23.65 8.93 -9.96
CA GLN A 186 -23.82 10.31 -9.47
C GLN A 186 -23.40 10.45 -8.00
N GLN A 187 -23.67 9.44 -7.16
CA GLN A 187 -23.21 9.45 -5.77
C GLN A 187 -21.67 9.44 -5.71
N LEU A 188 -21.00 8.57 -6.46
CA LEU A 188 -19.53 8.53 -6.48
C LEU A 188 -18.91 9.83 -7.00
N LEU A 189 -19.56 10.54 -7.93
CA LEU A 189 -19.13 11.88 -8.34
C LEU A 189 -19.26 12.91 -7.21
N ARG A 190 -20.33 12.87 -6.43
CA ARG A 190 -20.47 13.72 -5.23
C ARG A 190 -19.43 13.38 -4.18
N ASP A 191 -19.25 12.07 -3.91
CA ASP A 191 -18.23 11.58 -2.98
C ASP A 191 -16.83 12.07 -3.33
N ALA A 192 -16.45 11.96 -4.60
CA ALA A 192 -15.14 12.39 -5.08
C ALA A 192 -14.91 13.91 -4.88
N ARG A 193 -15.92 14.73 -5.24
CA ARG A 193 -15.87 16.17 -5.03
C ARG A 193 -15.83 16.57 -3.56
N ALA A 194 -16.56 15.86 -2.70
CA ALA A 194 -16.57 16.11 -1.26
C ALA A 194 -15.21 15.81 -0.63
N VAL A 195 -14.55 14.71 -1.03
CA VAL A 195 -13.21 14.34 -0.58
C VAL A 195 -12.18 15.38 -1.01
N GLU A 196 -12.24 15.86 -2.27
CA GLU A 196 -11.37 16.96 -2.72
C GLU A 196 -11.64 18.26 -1.95
N ALA A 197 -12.91 18.64 -1.80
CA ALA A 197 -13.29 19.86 -1.08
C ALA A 197 -12.86 19.85 0.39
N ALA A 198 -12.78 18.67 1.01
CA ALA A 198 -12.28 18.46 2.35
C ALA A 198 -10.75 18.59 2.47
N GLY A 199 -10.02 18.76 1.36
CA GLY A 199 -8.58 18.99 1.35
C GLY A 199 -7.73 17.72 1.22
N ALA A 200 -8.31 16.58 0.84
CA ALA A 200 -7.51 15.39 0.52
C ALA A 200 -6.52 15.69 -0.61
N PHE A 201 -5.28 15.14 -0.52
CA PHE A 201 -4.26 15.39 -1.54
C PHE A 201 -4.35 14.43 -2.74
N SER A 202 -5.02 13.29 -2.58
CA SER A 202 -5.28 12.31 -3.63
C SER A 202 -6.47 11.43 -3.24
N ILE A 203 -6.98 10.65 -4.19
CA ILE A 203 -8.12 9.77 -3.96
C ILE A 203 -7.94 8.43 -4.68
N VAL A 204 -8.15 7.32 -3.96
CA VAL A 204 -8.23 5.99 -4.53
C VAL A 204 -9.61 5.75 -5.10
N LEU A 205 -9.68 5.22 -6.32
CA LEU A 205 -10.89 4.78 -7.00
C LEU A 205 -10.83 3.26 -7.14
N GLU A 206 -11.61 2.52 -6.33
CA GLU A 206 -11.56 1.07 -6.32
C GLU A 206 -12.81 0.44 -6.94
N SER A 207 -12.58 -0.52 -7.86
CA SER A 207 -13.61 -1.38 -8.44
C SER A 207 -14.86 -0.61 -8.91
N ILE A 208 -14.65 0.41 -9.73
CA ILE A 208 -15.69 1.20 -10.41
C ILE A 208 -15.53 1.08 -11.93
N PRO A 209 -16.61 1.32 -12.73
CA PRO A 209 -16.51 1.34 -14.19
C PRO A 209 -15.45 2.34 -14.66
N ARG A 210 -14.66 1.95 -15.67
CA ARG A 210 -13.57 2.78 -16.20
C ARG A 210 -14.06 4.13 -16.73
N GLU A 211 -15.25 4.18 -17.30
CA GLU A 211 -15.85 5.41 -17.84
C GLU A 211 -16.17 6.40 -16.71
N LEU A 212 -16.64 5.88 -15.57
CA LEU A 212 -16.88 6.68 -14.38
C LEU A 212 -15.55 7.18 -13.76
N ALA A 213 -14.55 6.31 -13.69
CA ALA A 213 -13.22 6.69 -13.21
C ALA A 213 -12.59 7.79 -14.09
N ALA A 214 -12.69 7.66 -15.41
CA ALA A 214 -12.25 8.69 -16.36
C ALA A 214 -12.95 10.03 -16.13
N ARG A 215 -14.27 9.98 -15.89
CA ARG A 215 -15.07 11.18 -15.59
C ARG A 215 -14.62 11.83 -14.28
N ILE A 216 -14.50 11.06 -13.19
CA ILE A 216 -14.02 11.56 -11.89
C ILE A 216 -12.62 12.16 -12.06
N THR A 217 -11.71 11.45 -12.73
CA THR A 217 -10.34 11.92 -12.95
C THR A 217 -10.30 13.25 -13.67
N SER A 218 -11.16 13.45 -14.69
CA SER A 218 -11.22 14.70 -15.44
C SER A 218 -11.81 15.88 -14.66
N GLU A 219 -12.63 15.63 -13.66
CA GLU A 219 -13.27 16.68 -12.87
C GLU A 219 -12.43 17.14 -11.67
N LEU A 220 -11.67 16.23 -11.05
CA LEU A 220 -10.90 16.55 -9.87
C LEU A 220 -9.58 17.26 -10.21
N ARG A 221 -9.12 18.09 -9.30
CA ARG A 221 -7.81 18.76 -9.32
C ARG A 221 -6.74 17.99 -8.57
N ILE A 222 -7.14 17.04 -7.71
CA ILE A 222 -6.24 16.12 -7.02
C ILE A 222 -6.03 14.85 -7.86
N PRO A 223 -4.87 14.17 -7.73
CA PRO A 223 -4.61 12.92 -8.42
C PRO A 223 -5.55 11.79 -8.01
N THR A 224 -6.00 11.02 -9.00
CA THR A 224 -6.75 9.78 -8.80
C THR A 224 -5.84 8.56 -8.94
N ILE A 225 -5.95 7.61 -8.02
CA ILE A 225 -5.21 6.36 -8.00
C ILE A 225 -6.18 5.21 -8.22
N GLY A 226 -6.06 4.52 -9.35
CA GLY A 226 -6.98 3.45 -9.73
C GLY A 226 -6.55 2.09 -9.18
N ILE A 227 -7.54 1.30 -8.75
CA ILE A 227 -7.43 -0.14 -8.54
C ILE A 227 -8.72 -0.79 -9.03
N GLY A 228 -8.66 -1.51 -10.15
CA GLY A 228 -9.86 -2.00 -10.82
C GLY A 228 -10.79 -0.89 -11.35
N ALA A 229 -10.23 0.27 -11.70
CA ALA A 229 -10.95 1.46 -12.16
C ALA A 229 -10.56 1.89 -13.59
N GLY A 230 -9.82 1.05 -14.31
CA GLY A 230 -9.35 1.35 -15.67
C GLY A 230 -8.07 2.18 -15.72
N PRO A 231 -7.57 2.48 -16.94
CA PRO A 231 -6.27 3.08 -17.15
C PRO A 231 -6.26 4.62 -17.13
N GLU A 232 -7.40 5.29 -17.00
CA GLU A 232 -7.52 6.74 -17.15
C GLU A 232 -7.18 7.52 -15.87
N CYS A 233 -6.97 6.83 -14.72
CA CYS A 233 -6.52 7.46 -13.48
C CYS A 233 -5.08 7.99 -13.60
N ASP A 234 -4.72 8.98 -12.78
CA ASP A 234 -3.39 9.59 -12.74
C ASP A 234 -2.31 8.62 -12.24
N GLY A 235 -2.70 7.62 -11.45
CA GLY A 235 -1.84 6.54 -10.96
C GLY A 235 -2.58 5.22 -10.81
N GLN A 236 -1.85 4.17 -10.42
CA GLN A 236 -2.39 2.84 -10.15
C GLN A 236 -1.80 2.26 -8.86
N ILE A 237 -2.61 1.52 -8.12
CA ILE A 237 -2.17 0.77 -6.95
C ILE A 237 -2.56 -0.71 -7.07
N LEU A 238 -1.72 -1.60 -6.59
CA LEU A 238 -2.05 -3.01 -6.37
C LEU A 238 -1.59 -3.47 -4.99
N VAL A 239 -2.26 -4.50 -4.48
CA VAL A 239 -1.74 -5.28 -3.37
C VAL A 239 -0.52 -6.07 -3.87
N LEU A 240 0.64 -5.88 -3.23
CA LEU A 240 1.89 -6.53 -3.65
C LEU A 240 1.73 -8.05 -3.76
N HIS A 241 1.12 -8.68 -2.76
CA HIS A 241 0.93 -10.14 -2.71
C HIS A 241 0.15 -10.66 -3.91
N ASP A 242 -0.86 -9.94 -4.39
CA ASP A 242 -1.60 -10.30 -5.60
C ASP A 242 -0.72 -10.18 -6.84
N MET A 243 0.05 -9.09 -6.92
CA MET A 243 0.92 -8.80 -8.06
C MET A 243 2.04 -9.84 -8.21
N ILE A 244 2.61 -10.32 -7.12
CA ILE A 244 3.72 -11.30 -7.15
C ILE A 244 3.26 -12.75 -7.01
N GLY A 245 1.96 -13.03 -6.93
CA GLY A 245 1.43 -14.38 -6.79
C GLY A 245 1.74 -15.04 -5.45
N LEU A 246 1.69 -14.27 -4.37
CA LEU A 246 1.87 -14.75 -2.99
C LEU A 246 0.54 -14.85 -2.22
N SER A 247 -0.54 -14.27 -2.72
CA SER A 247 -1.88 -14.44 -2.15
C SER A 247 -2.35 -15.88 -2.27
N LEU A 248 -2.80 -16.47 -1.16
CA LEU A 248 -3.28 -17.87 -1.10
C LEU A 248 -4.78 -18.01 -1.44
N GLY A 249 -5.48 -16.91 -1.64
CA GLY A 249 -6.91 -16.86 -1.94
C GLY A 249 -7.24 -16.47 -3.37
N HIS A 250 -8.45 -15.93 -3.54
CA HIS A 250 -8.91 -15.42 -4.83
C HIS A 250 -8.15 -14.14 -5.22
N THR A 251 -7.50 -14.16 -6.38
CA THR A 251 -6.88 -12.96 -6.96
C THR A 251 -7.95 -12.16 -7.71
N PRO A 252 -8.14 -10.87 -7.41
CA PRO A 252 -9.10 -10.03 -8.12
C PRO A 252 -8.81 -9.96 -9.63
N LYS A 253 -9.87 -9.88 -10.45
CA LYS A 253 -9.75 -9.79 -11.92
C LYS A 253 -8.80 -8.67 -12.40
N PHE A 254 -8.75 -7.57 -11.67
CA PHE A 254 -7.93 -6.40 -12.03
C PHE A 254 -6.46 -6.56 -11.65
N ALA A 255 -6.11 -7.51 -10.79
CA ALA A 255 -4.73 -7.74 -10.37
C ALA A 255 -3.99 -8.59 -11.41
N ARG A 256 -3.13 -7.93 -12.21
CA ARG A 256 -2.21 -8.65 -13.11
C ARG A 256 -1.09 -9.26 -12.29
N ARG A 257 -0.86 -10.56 -12.47
CA ARG A 257 0.26 -11.26 -11.87
C ARG A 257 1.53 -11.04 -12.69
N TYR A 258 2.60 -10.57 -12.07
CA TYR A 258 3.91 -10.32 -12.68
C TYR A 258 4.95 -11.36 -12.29
N ALA A 259 4.72 -12.11 -11.19
CA ALA A 259 5.58 -13.19 -10.72
C ALA A 259 4.74 -14.29 -10.04
N ASN A 260 5.35 -15.43 -9.73
CA ASN A 260 4.74 -16.54 -9.00
C ASN A 260 5.61 -16.92 -7.79
N VAL A 261 5.73 -16.00 -6.84
CA VAL A 261 6.61 -16.15 -5.67
C VAL A 261 6.14 -17.28 -4.76
N GLY A 262 4.83 -17.50 -4.63
CA GLY A 262 4.29 -18.60 -3.82
C GLY A 262 4.79 -19.99 -4.30
N GLU A 263 4.85 -20.21 -5.62
CA GLU A 263 5.40 -21.44 -6.19
C GLU A 263 6.91 -21.56 -5.95
N ALA A 264 7.64 -20.45 -6.11
CA ALA A 264 9.10 -20.45 -5.86
C ALA A 264 9.41 -20.79 -4.41
N ILE A 265 8.64 -20.24 -3.44
CA ILE A 265 8.78 -20.58 -2.02
C ILE A 265 8.47 -22.07 -1.80
N SER A 266 7.38 -22.58 -2.37
CA SER A 266 6.98 -23.98 -2.21
C SER A 266 8.04 -24.94 -2.73
N HIS A 267 8.63 -24.67 -3.90
CA HIS A 267 9.69 -25.47 -4.48
C HIS A 267 10.97 -25.42 -3.62
N ALA A 268 11.37 -24.23 -3.16
CA ALA A 268 12.55 -24.09 -2.31
C ALA A 268 12.40 -24.86 -0.99
N VAL A 269 11.22 -24.77 -0.36
CA VAL A 269 10.92 -25.50 0.89
C VAL A 269 10.93 -27.02 0.65
N ALA A 270 10.34 -27.48 -0.46
CA ALA A 270 10.33 -28.90 -0.80
C ALA A 270 11.75 -29.44 -1.01
N ALA A 271 12.58 -28.74 -1.78
CA ALA A 271 13.98 -29.10 -2.02
C ALA A 271 14.78 -29.16 -0.72
N TYR A 272 14.71 -28.13 0.11
CA TYR A 272 15.35 -28.10 1.43
C TYR A 272 14.92 -29.27 2.31
N ALA A 273 13.60 -29.54 2.36
CA ALA A 273 13.09 -30.65 3.18
C ALA A 273 13.58 -32.02 2.70
N GLU A 274 13.73 -32.22 1.38
CA GLU A 274 14.29 -33.43 0.80
C GLU A 274 15.78 -33.56 1.15
N ASP A 275 16.58 -32.52 0.95
CA ASP A 275 18.00 -32.52 1.27
C ASP A 275 18.27 -32.84 2.75
N VAL A 276 17.49 -32.28 3.67
CA VAL A 276 17.60 -32.60 5.10
C VAL A 276 17.26 -34.07 5.36
N ARG A 277 16.17 -34.61 4.77
CA ARG A 277 15.75 -36.01 4.98
C ARG A 277 16.75 -37.02 4.44
N GLU A 278 17.43 -36.68 3.34
CA GLU A 278 18.40 -37.53 2.70
C GLU A 278 19.85 -37.28 3.21
N GLY A 279 20.05 -36.38 4.15
CA GLY A 279 21.34 -36.04 4.72
C GLY A 279 22.30 -35.32 3.75
N ARG A 280 21.76 -34.70 2.71
CA ARG A 280 22.51 -33.84 1.79
C ARG A 280 22.78 -32.46 2.35
N PHE A 281 21.94 -31.99 3.29
CA PHE A 281 22.09 -30.72 3.98
C PHE A 281 22.12 -30.95 5.52
N PRO A 282 23.05 -30.35 6.28
CA PRO A 282 24.17 -29.55 5.78
C PRO A 282 25.26 -30.43 5.17
N ALA A 283 25.94 -29.95 4.13
CA ALA A 283 27.17 -30.55 3.61
C ALA A 283 28.42 -30.02 4.35
N ASP A 284 29.58 -30.35 3.86
CA ASP A 284 30.83 -29.89 4.46
C ASP A 284 31.00 -28.36 4.37
N GLU A 285 30.50 -27.78 3.29
CA GLU A 285 30.56 -26.33 3.01
C GLU A 285 29.73 -25.49 4.00
N GLU A 286 28.64 -26.05 4.53
CA GLU A 286 27.82 -25.40 5.55
C GLU A 286 28.22 -25.82 6.98
N SER A 287 29.35 -26.55 7.14
CA SER A 287 29.78 -27.10 8.43
C SER A 287 30.99 -26.33 9.00
N TYR A 288 31.04 -26.20 10.32
CA TYR A 288 32.21 -25.67 11.01
C TYR A 288 33.13 -26.80 11.49
N HIS A 289 34.43 -26.66 11.33
CA HIS A 289 35.41 -27.67 11.67
C HIS A 289 36.28 -27.23 12.85
N LEU A 290 36.64 -28.20 13.69
CA LEU A 290 37.68 -28.03 14.70
C LEU A 290 39.05 -28.06 14.04
N SER A 291 40.03 -27.38 14.65
CA SER A 291 41.41 -27.58 14.26
C SER A 291 41.82 -29.04 14.47
N SER A 292 42.79 -29.54 13.69
CA SER A 292 43.24 -30.94 13.77
C SER A 292 43.66 -31.32 15.19
N GLU A 293 44.38 -30.42 15.90
CA GLU A 293 44.80 -30.65 17.28
C GLU A 293 43.60 -30.81 18.25
N VAL A 294 42.62 -29.94 18.14
CA VAL A 294 41.43 -30.02 19.04
C VAL A 294 40.58 -31.23 18.70
N ARG A 295 40.47 -31.59 17.43
CA ARG A 295 39.74 -32.79 16.96
C ARG A 295 40.37 -34.06 17.52
N GLU A 296 41.69 -34.21 17.46
CA GLU A 296 42.41 -35.36 18.00
C GLU A 296 42.23 -35.51 19.52
N ARG A 297 42.31 -34.40 20.24
CA ARG A 297 42.10 -34.37 21.70
C ARG A 297 40.66 -34.76 22.04
N LEU A 298 39.68 -34.26 21.29
CA LEU A 298 38.26 -34.57 21.50
C LEU A 298 37.97 -36.05 21.27
N LEU A 299 38.57 -36.65 20.23
CA LEU A 299 38.43 -38.07 19.89
C LEU A 299 39.10 -38.99 20.93
N ALA A 300 40.14 -38.49 21.62
CA ALA A 300 40.81 -39.25 22.70
C ALA A 300 40.04 -39.27 24.01
N ILE A 301 39.02 -38.42 24.17
CA ILE A 301 38.14 -38.42 25.37
C ILE A 301 37.24 -39.67 25.30
N ARG A 302 37.56 -40.67 26.18
CA ARG A 302 36.68 -41.87 26.27
C ARG A 302 35.32 -41.48 26.85
N ARG A 303 34.27 -42.09 26.32
CA ARG A 303 32.94 -42.02 26.93
C ARG A 303 33.05 -42.69 28.32
N SER A 304 32.89 -41.92 29.40
CA SER A 304 32.78 -42.39 30.76
C SER A 304 31.39 -42.99 31.00
#